data_1070147a8fb045f76fa7643eb46e5f9f
#
_entry.id   1070147a8fb045f76fa7643eb46e5f9f
#
_cell.length_a   1.000
_cell.length_b   1.000
_cell.length_c   1.000
_cell.angle_alpha   90.00
_cell.angle_beta   90.00
_cell.angle_gamma   90.00
#
_symmetry.space_group_name_H-M   'P 1'
#
loop_
_entity.id
_entity.type
_entity.pdbx_description
1 polymer ?
#
loop_
_entity_poly.entity_id
_entity_poly.type
_entity_poly.pdbx_seq_one_letter_code
_entity_poly.pdbx_strand_id
1 'polypeptide(L)'
;GIIENSGFERISTRMNVDYQAKKWLKLGVNLSYSNVTSRSPGDQDTDAATSSGNAFFVGNFIAPIYPMYVRNADGSFQYNANTGYHVYDYGDGSSTNFTRNFMSMSNPMSGFLYDTEKYLMDILNGKWYAKIDIIDGLSLTASLGLHIDNTRQHSVGNKYYGQSASYGGSVMQYSSRVYSLDQQYLLNYKKTFGNHNLDILAGYESMDFN
;
A
#
# COMPACT_ATOMS: atom_id res chain seq x y z
N GLY A 1 11.67 -9.32 -5.03
CA GLY A 1 11.39 -9.36 -3.59
C GLY A 1 12.07 -10.54 -2.92
N ILE A 2 12.07 -10.58 -1.60
CA ILE A 2 12.59 -11.71 -0.82
C ILE A 2 11.62 -12.90 -0.90
N ILE A 3 10.32 -12.59 -1.00
CA ILE A 3 9.26 -13.59 -1.14
C ILE A 3 8.85 -13.65 -2.60
N GLU A 4 8.62 -14.87 -3.08
CA GLU A 4 8.12 -15.12 -4.44
C GLU A 4 6.79 -14.35 -4.65
N ASN A 5 6.57 -13.86 -5.88
CA ASN A 5 5.38 -13.09 -6.27
C ASN A 5 5.15 -11.78 -5.48
N SER A 6 6.16 -11.26 -4.77
CA SER A 6 6.11 -9.94 -4.14
C SER A 6 6.78 -8.87 -5.01
N GLY A 7 6.26 -7.66 -4.99
CA GLY A 7 6.82 -6.57 -5.77
C GLY A 7 6.28 -5.20 -5.36
N PHE A 8 7.07 -4.18 -5.64
CA PHE A 8 6.71 -2.79 -5.41
C PHE A 8 7.22 -1.93 -6.56
N GLU A 9 6.32 -1.19 -7.17
CA GLU A 9 6.63 -0.25 -8.24
C GLU A 9 6.01 1.11 -7.89
N ARG A 10 6.76 2.19 -8.07
CA ARG A 10 6.27 3.55 -7.86
C ARG A 10 6.80 4.48 -8.94
N ILE A 11 5.88 5.19 -9.56
CA ILE A 11 6.19 6.31 -10.44
C ILE A 11 5.67 7.59 -9.79
N SER A 12 6.51 8.59 -9.64
CA SER A 12 6.14 9.85 -9.02
C SER A 12 6.56 11.02 -9.88
N THR A 13 5.65 11.98 -10.04
CA THR A 13 5.92 13.25 -10.72
C THR A 13 5.66 14.39 -9.75
N ARG A 14 6.51 15.41 -9.77
CA ARG A 14 6.37 16.59 -8.94
C ARG A 14 6.61 17.86 -9.76
N MET A 15 5.77 18.86 -9.54
CA MET A 15 5.88 20.18 -10.17
C MET A 15 5.73 21.26 -9.11
N ASN A 16 6.66 22.22 -9.09
CA ASN A 16 6.59 23.41 -8.24
C ASN A 16 6.77 24.63 -9.16
N VAL A 17 5.84 25.56 -9.08
CA VAL A 17 5.86 26.81 -9.85
C VAL A 17 5.54 27.97 -8.95
N ASP A 18 6.40 28.97 -8.94
CA ASP A 18 6.20 30.28 -8.32
C ASP A 18 6.18 31.34 -9.41
N TYR A 19 5.18 32.22 -9.35
CA TYR A 19 5.00 33.30 -10.34
C TYR A 19 4.71 34.65 -9.65
N GLN A 20 5.55 35.62 -9.92
CA GLN A 20 5.33 37.00 -9.49
C GLN A 20 4.43 37.71 -10.50
N ALA A 21 3.11 37.65 -10.30
CA ALA A 21 2.14 38.22 -11.24
C ALA A 21 2.13 39.74 -11.24
N LYS A 22 2.31 40.36 -10.08
CA LYS A 22 2.46 41.81 -9.86
C LYS A 22 3.44 42.05 -8.72
N LYS A 23 3.90 43.28 -8.52
CA LYS A 23 4.81 43.64 -7.42
C LYS A 23 4.20 43.27 -6.04
N TRP A 24 2.89 43.27 -5.94
CA TRP A 24 2.11 42.99 -4.75
C TRP A 24 1.42 41.61 -4.74
N LEU A 25 1.57 40.79 -5.83
CA LEU A 25 0.89 39.50 -5.97
C LEU A 25 1.86 38.42 -6.40
N LYS A 26 2.09 37.43 -5.53
CA LYS A 26 2.80 36.21 -5.83
C LYS A 26 1.83 35.03 -5.79
N LEU A 27 1.88 34.17 -6.81
CA LEU A 27 1.12 32.92 -6.93
C LEU A 27 2.07 31.74 -6.91
N GLY A 28 1.63 30.64 -6.31
CA GLY A 28 2.41 29.42 -6.35
C GLY A 28 1.53 28.18 -6.45
N VAL A 29 2.09 27.15 -7.06
CA VAL A 29 1.48 25.84 -7.26
C VAL A 29 2.50 24.77 -6.96
N ASN A 30 2.15 23.84 -6.08
CA ASN A 30 2.92 22.63 -5.82
C ASN A 30 2.00 21.44 -6.09
N LEU A 31 2.36 20.62 -7.07
CA LEU A 31 1.61 19.42 -7.43
C LEU A 31 2.52 18.20 -7.32
N SER A 32 2.01 17.12 -6.78
CA SER A 32 2.66 15.83 -6.86
C SER A 32 1.64 14.73 -7.14
N TYR A 33 2.00 13.86 -8.07
CA TYR A 33 1.23 12.66 -8.38
C TYR A 33 2.12 11.45 -8.22
N SER A 34 1.58 10.40 -7.62
CA SER A 34 2.24 9.10 -7.49
C SER A 34 1.29 7.99 -7.89
N ASN A 35 1.74 7.13 -8.78
CA ASN A 35 1.11 5.85 -9.06
C ASN A 35 1.95 4.77 -8.40
N VAL A 36 1.32 3.93 -7.59
CA VAL A 36 1.96 2.86 -6.83
C VAL A 36 1.28 1.54 -7.15
N THR A 37 2.08 0.53 -7.46
CA THR A 37 1.63 -0.86 -7.54
C THR A 37 2.42 -1.66 -6.51
N SER A 38 1.71 -2.27 -5.55
CA SER A 38 2.29 -3.22 -4.59
C SER A 38 1.66 -4.59 -4.80
N ARG A 39 2.48 -5.63 -4.75
CA ARG A 39 2.05 -7.03 -4.82
C ARG A 39 2.57 -7.76 -3.61
N SER A 40 1.71 -8.56 -3.01
CA SER A 40 2.00 -9.42 -1.88
C SER A 40 1.43 -10.82 -2.12
N PRO A 41 2.07 -11.87 -1.64
CA PRO A 41 1.53 -13.25 -1.76
C PRO A 41 0.40 -13.53 -0.76
N GLY A 42 -0.45 -12.57 -0.46
CA GLY A 42 -1.52 -12.67 0.52
C GLY A 42 -1.19 -11.99 1.85
N ASP A 43 -2.12 -12.05 2.77
CA ASP A 43 -2.02 -11.41 4.08
C ASP A 43 -0.91 -12.05 4.91
N GLN A 44 0.06 -11.24 5.33
CA GLN A 44 1.16 -11.62 6.20
C GLN A 44 0.94 -11.15 7.65
N ASP A 45 -0.29 -10.78 7.99
CA ASP A 45 -0.65 -10.30 9.32
C ASP A 45 -0.65 -11.43 10.37
N THR A 46 -0.59 -11.05 11.61
CA THR A 46 -0.48 -11.98 12.76
C THR A 46 -1.68 -12.90 12.90
N ASP A 47 -2.86 -12.46 12.49
CA ASP A 47 -4.09 -13.26 12.54
C ASP A 47 -4.04 -14.45 11.57
N ALA A 48 -3.25 -14.37 10.52
CA ALA A 48 -2.96 -15.45 9.61
C ALA A 48 -1.86 -16.40 10.11
N ALA A 49 -1.30 -16.16 11.28
CA ALA A 49 -0.18 -16.95 11.82
C ALA A 49 -0.51 -18.43 12.06
N THR A 50 -1.77 -18.76 12.29
CA THR A 50 -2.24 -20.14 12.44
C THR A 50 -2.58 -20.81 11.12
N SER A 51 -2.54 -20.05 10.02
CA SER A 51 -2.88 -20.50 8.68
C SER A 51 -1.64 -20.61 7.79
N SER A 52 -1.80 -21.18 6.62
CA SER A 52 -0.76 -21.21 5.58
C SER A 52 -0.46 -19.82 4.98
N GLY A 53 -1.11 -18.76 5.44
CA GLY A 53 -1.00 -17.41 4.87
C GLY A 53 0.31 -16.68 5.21
N ASN A 54 0.84 -16.88 6.42
CA ASN A 54 2.04 -16.16 6.86
C ASN A 54 3.32 -16.94 6.52
N ALA A 55 4.06 -16.46 5.52
CA ALA A 55 5.29 -17.07 5.02
C ALA A 55 6.38 -17.22 6.08
N PHE A 56 6.60 -16.18 6.86
CA PHE A 56 7.66 -16.17 7.86
C PHE A 56 7.30 -17.06 9.04
N PHE A 57 6.04 -17.05 9.45
CA PHE A 57 5.58 -17.95 10.50
C PHE A 57 5.74 -19.41 10.09
N VAL A 58 5.18 -19.79 8.94
CA VAL A 58 5.25 -21.17 8.45
C VAL A 58 6.68 -21.60 8.20
N GLY A 59 7.52 -20.74 7.59
CA GLY A 59 8.93 -21.03 7.30
C GLY A 59 9.79 -21.24 8.56
N ASN A 60 9.42 -20.61 9.69
CA ASN A 60 10.13 -20.79 10.96
C ASN A 60 9.68 -22.04 11.74
N PHE A 61 8.46 -22.50 11.50
CA PHE A 61 7.87 -23.60 12.29
C PHE A 61 7.85 -24.94 11.54
N ILE A 62 7.84 -24.96 10.21
CA ILE A 62 7.98 -26.22 9.45
C ILE A 62 9.47 -26.62 9.42
N ALA A 63 9.77 -27.79 9.95
CA ALA A 63 11.14 -28.30 9.91
C ALA A 63 11.62 -28.53 8.46
N PRO A 64 12.87 -28.23 8.13
CA PRO A 64 13.40 -28.30 6.76
C PRO A 64 13.47 -29.73 6.18
N ILE A 65 13.22 -30.74 6.99
CA ILE A 65 13.12 -32.16 6.53
C ILE A 65 11.83 -32.43 5.76
N TYR A 66 10.79 -31.59 5.93
CA TYR A 66 9.54 -31.79 5.23
C TYR A 66 9.62 -31.25 3.79
N PRO A 67 9.21 -32.06 2.79
CA PRO A 67 9.29 -31.63 1.41
C PRO A 67 8.20 -30.61 1.06
N MET A 68 8.52 -29.76 0.09
CA MET A 68 7.53 -28.82 -0.49
C MET A 68 6.53 -29.54 -1.39
N TYR A 69 7.00 -30.50 -2.16
CA TYR A 69 6.23 -31.27 -3.12
C TYR A 69 6.22 -32.73 -2.78
N VAL A 70 5.10 -33.39 -3.06
CA VAL A 70 4.97 -34.84 -2.95
C VAL A 70 5.86 -35.52 -4.01
N ARG A 71 6.53 -36.60 -3.61
CA ARG A 71 7.37 -37.40 -4.51
C ARG A 71 6.81 -38.82 -4.65
N ASN A 72 6.99 -39.38 -5.84
CA ASN A 72 6.78 -40.77 -6.10
C ASN A 72 7.89 -41.66 -5.43
N ALA A 73 7.69 -42.96 -5.40
CA ALA A 73 8.64 -43.87 -4.79
C ALA A 73 10.03 -43.88 -5.50
N ASP A 74 10.09 -43.50 -6.78
CA ASP A 74 11.31 -43.33 -7.56
C ASP A 74 12.01 -41.98 -7.36
N GLY A 75 11.45 -41.08 -6.48
CA GLY A 75 11.98 -39.77 -6.21
C GLY A 75 11.53 -38.67 -7.17
N SER A 76 10.81 -38.98 -8.23
CA SER A 76 10.24 -37.99 -9.15
C SER A 76 9.11 -37.18 -8.46
N PHE A 77 8.85 -35.96 -8.97
CA PHE A 77 7.73 -35.17 -8.46
C PHE A 77 6.38 -35.71 -8.93
N GLN A 78 5.41 -35.71 -8.02
CA GLN A 78 4.05 -36.03 -8.37
C GLN A 78 3.35 -34.82 -8.98
N TYR A 79 2.56 -35.08 -10.05
CA TYR A 79 1.76 -34.04 -10.72
C TYR A 79 0.27 -34.36 -10.62
N ASN A 80 -0.52 -33.33 -10.46
CA ASN A 80 -1.96 -33.43 -10.55
C ASN A 80 -2.37 -33.59 -12.01
N ALA A 81 -3.02 -34.70 -12.36
CA ALA A 81 -3.39 -35.03 -13.73
C ALA A 81 -4.36 -34.03 -14.38
N ASN A 82 -5.17 -33.30 -13.57
CA ASN A 82 -6.16 -32.37 -14.09
C ASN A 82 -5.59 -30.96 -14.34
N THR A 83 -4.55 -30.58 -13.59
CA THR A 83 -4.01 -29.21 -13.65
C THR A 83 -2.61 -29.15 -14.25
N GLY A 84 -1.88 -30.27 -14.25
CA GLY A 84 -0.48 -30.32 -14.67
C GLY A 84 0.48 -29.68 -13.63
N TYR A 85 -0.01 -29.24 -12.48
CA TYR A 85 0.83 -28.64 -11.44
C TYR A 85 1.39 -29.70 -10.49
N HIS A 86 2.51 -29.37 -9.84
CA HIS A 86 3.04 -30.20 -8.76
C HIS A 86 2.00 -30.40 -7.65
N VAL A 87 1.98 -31.59 -7.07
CA VAL A 87 1.21 -31.84 -5.86
C VAL A 87 2.00 -31.32 -4.65
N TYR A 88 1.42 -30.38 -3.93
CA TYR A 88 2.04 -29.79 -2.74
C TYR A 88 1.82 -30.68 -1.52
N ASP A 89 2.86 -30.87 -0.72
CA ASP A 89 2.77 -31.59 0.54
C ASP A 89 2.24 -30.69 1.66
N TYR A 90 1.00 -30.89 2.06
CA TYR A 90 0.38 -30.19 3.17
C TYR A 90 0.59 -30.89 4.53
N GLY A 91 1.21 -32.07 4.55
CA GLY A 91 1.43 -32.85 5.76
C GLY A 91 0.17 -33.30 6.47
N ASP A 92 -0.93 -33.44 5.73
CA ASP A 92 -2.25 -33.86 6.24
C ASP A 92 -2.50 -35.37 6.06
N GLY A 93 -1.56 -36.09 5.47
CA GLY A 93 -1.69 -37.51 5.14
C GLY A 93 -2.50 -37.79 3.88
N SER A 94 -3.07 -36.79 3.22
CA SER A 94 -3.87 -36.99 2.00
C SER A 94 -3.02 -37.31 0.78
N SER A 95 -1.81 -36.82 0.72
CA SER A 95 -0.87 -36.99 -0.41
C SER A 95 0.39 -37.76 -0.02
N THR A 96 0.61 -38.02 1.27
CA THR A 96 1.70 -38.83 1.81
C THR A 96 1.18 -39.79 2.87
N ASN A 97 1.91 -40.87 3.13
CA ASN A 97 1.47 -41.89 4.10
C ASN A 97 1.59 -41.45 5.57
N PHE A 98 1.98 -40.22 5.85
CA PHE A 98 2.10 -39.72 7.22
C PHE A 98 1.66 -38.25 7.34
N THR A 99 1.14 -37.95 8.50
CA THR A 99 0.68 -36.61 8.87
C THR A 99 1.78 -35.93 9.68
N ARG A 100 2.04 -34.65 9.42
CA ARG A 100 2.89 -33.83 10.29
C ARG A 100 2.16 -33.57 11.60
N ASN A 101 2.83 -33.78 12.74
CA ASN A 101 2.25 -33.50 14.05
C ASN A 101 2.07 -31.99 14.31
N PHE A 102 2.75 -31.18 13.54
CA PHE A 102 2.76 -29.71 13.68
C PHE A 102 2.66 -29.05 12.31
N MET A 103 1.89 -27.98 12.22
CA MET A 103 1.63 -27.25 10.96
C MET A 103 1.10 -28.17 9.84
N SER A 104 0.31 -29.19 10.20
CA SER A 104 -0.44 -29.98 9.22
C SER A 104 -1.41 -29.06 8.48
N MET A 105 -1.62 -29.34 7.21
CA MET A 105 -2.43 -28.53 6.28
C MET A 105 -1.81 -27.17 5.91
N SER A 106 -0.51 -26.95 6.16
CA SER A 106 0.19 -25.73 5.76
C SER A 106 1.26 -26.01 4.71
N ASN A 107 1.20 -25.29 3.60
CA ASN A 107 2.28 -25.22 2.61
C ASN A 107 2.29 -23.81 2.01
N PRO A 108 3.23 -22.94 2.41
CA PRO A 108 3.22 -21.54 2.02
C PRO A 108 3.48 -21.35 0.52
N MET A 109 4.20 -22.27 -0.11
CA MET A 109 4.60 -22.11 -1.52
C MET A 109 3.42 -22.12 -2.48
N SER A 110 2.36 -22.87 -2.18
CA SER A 110 1.16 -22.86 -3.03
C SER A 110 0.46 -21.50 -3.00
N GLY A 111 0.36 -20.89 -1.83
CA GLY A 111 -0.15 -19.53 -1.69
C GLY A 111 0.73 -18.50 -2.40
N PHE A 112 2.06 -18.55 -2.22
CA PHE A 112 2.98 -17.60 -2.85
C PHE A 112 2.95 -17.65 -4.39
N LEU A 113 2.73 -18.80 -4.97
CA LEU A 113 2.75 -18.96 -6.41
C LEU A 113 1.40 -18.65 -7.06
N TYR A 114 0.29 -18.95 -6.38
CA TYR A 114 -1.03 -18.92 -7.01
C TYR A 114 -2.00 -17.91 -6.42
N ASP A 115 -1.80 -17.50 -5.17
CA ASP A 115 -2.58 -16.41 -4.57
C ASP A 115 -1.97 -15.07 -4.96
N THR A 116 -2.81 -14.08 -5.18
CA THR A 116 -2.34 -12.73 -5.50
C THR A 116 -3.09 -11.71 -4.67
N GLU A 117 -2.33 -10.77 -4.13
CA GLU A 117 -2.86 -9.57 -3.54
C GLU A 117 -2.17 -8.38 -4.16
N LYS A 118 -2.95 -7.50 -4.79
CA LYS A 118 -2.44 -6.36 -5.53
C LYS A 118 -3.13 -5.09 -5.07
N TYR A 119 -2.32 -4.12 -4.67
CA TYR A 119 -2.75 -2.76 -4.37
C TYR A 119 -2.34 -1.84 -5.51
N LEU A 120 -3.30 -1.09 -6.02
CA LEU A 120 -3.14 -0.03 -7.01
C LEU A 120 -3.54 1.28 -6.36
N MET A 121 -2.58 2.19 -6.20
CA MET A 121 -2.82 3.46 -5.54
C MET A 121 -2.48 4.60 -6.48
N ASP A 122 -3.41 5.55 -6.59
CA ASP A 122 -3.25 6.81 -7.31
C ASP A 122 -3.37 7.95 -6.31
N ILE A 123 -2.25 8.62 -6.03
CA ILE A 123 -2.16 9.64 -4.99
C ILE A 123 -1.85 10.98 -5.64
N LEU A 124 -2.75 11.95 -5.48
CA LEU A 124 -2.60 13.32 -5.91
C LEU A 124 -2.53 14.25 -4.70
N ASN A 125 -1.46 15.06 -4.63
CA ASN A 125 -1.37 16.16 -3.71
C ASN A 125 -1.20 17.45 -4.48
N GLY A 126 -1.98 18.46 -4.12
CA GLY A 126 -1.93 19.79 -4.69
C GLY A 126 -1.93 20.86 -3.61
N LYS A 127 -1.11 21.87 -3.77
CA LYS A 127 -1.17 23.07 -2.96
C LYS A 127 -1.06 24.30 -3.87
N TRP A 128 -2.05 25.15 -3.80
CA TRP A 128 -2.07 26.46 -4.46
C TRP A 128 -1.99 27.53 -3.39
N TYR A 129 -1.28 28.61 -3.67
CA TYR A 129 -1.26 29.74 -2.79
C TYR A 129 -1.21 31.06 -3.54
N ALA A 130 -1.76 32.09 -2.94
CA ALA A 130 -1.65 33.48 -3.32
C ALA A 130 -1.14 34.28 -2.14
N LYS A 131 -0.02 34.95 -2.32
CA LYS A 131 0.48 35.95 -1.36
C LYS A 131 0.23 37.33 -1.91
N ILE A 132 -0.48 38.15 -1.14
CA ILE A 132 -0.87 39.51 -1.47
C ILE A 132 -0.22 40.47 -0.48
N ASP A 133 0.66 41.35 -0.93
CA ASP A 133 1.19 42.45 -0.13
C ASP A 133 0.20 43.62 -0.24
N ILE A 134 -0.60 43.83 0.82
CA ILE A 134 -1.74 44.76 0.83
C ILE A 134 -1.23 46.20 0.96
N ILE A 135 -0.36 46.43 1.93
CA ILE A 135 0.36 47.68 2.19
C ILE A 135 1.75 47.33 2.74
N ASP A 136 2.62 48.33 2.87
CA ASP A 136 3.92 48.11 3.47
C ASP A 136 3.82 47.48 4.87
N GLY A 137 4.47 46.33 5.02
CA GLY A 137 4.45 45.55 6.24
C GLY A 137 3.23 44.61 6.42
N LEU A 138 2.14 44.75 5.65
CA LEU A 138 0.94 43.88 5.77
C LEU A 138 0.78 42.99 4.57
N SER A 139 0.79 41.68 4.80
CA SER A 139 0.57 40.68 3.76
C SER A 139 -0.49 39.65 4.17
N LEU A 140 -1.24 39.18 3.19
CA LEU A 140 -2.19 38.07 3.31
C LEU A 140 -1.68 36.92 2.44
N THR A 141 -1.60 35.72 3.01
CA THR A 141 -1.37 34.48 2.26
C THR A 141 -2.62 33.61 2.34
N ALA A 142 -3.23 33.31 1.22
CA ALA A 142 -4.31 32.34 1.10
C ALA A 142 -3.77 31.08 0.45
N SER A 143 -4.02 29.92 1.04
CA SER A 143 -3.60 28.61 0.52
C SER A 143 -4.78 27.67 0.42
N LEU A 144 -4.76 26.82 -0.60
CA LEU A 144 -5.67 25.72 -0.79
C LEU A 144 -4.85 24.44 -0.98
N GLY A 145 -5.03 23.47 -0.07
CA GLY A 145 -4.45 22.14 -0.13
C GLY A 145 -5.47 21.12 -0.61
N LEU A 146 -5.07 20.19 -1.44
CA LEU A 146 -5.87 19.07 -1.91
C LEU A 146 -5.06 17.79 -1.78
N HIS A 147 -5.65 16.78 -1.14
CA HIS A 147 -5.14 15.41 -1.13
C HIS A 147 -6.21 14.46 -1.62
N ILE A 148 -5.87 13.61 -2.57
CA ILE A 148 -6.72 12.52 -3.06
C ILE A 148 -5.89 11.26 -3.08
N ASP A 149 -6.38 10.21 -2.42
CA ASP A 149 -5.84 8.85 -2.49
C ASP A 149 -6.95 7.91 -2.97
N ASN A 150 -6.74 7.32 -4.14
CA ASN A 150 -7.60 6.26 -4.66
C ASN A 150 -6.85 4.95 -4.56
N THR A 151 -7.24 4.09 -3.63
CA THR A 151 -6.69 2.76 -3.45
C THR A 151 -7.65 1.70 -3.92
N ARG A 152 -7.18 0.78 -4.76
CA ARG A 152 -7.89 -0.41 -5.22
C ARG A 152 -7.10 -1.64 -4.83
N GLN A 153 -7.73 -2.54 -4.10
CA GLN A 153 -7.17 -3.83 -3.72
C GLN A 153 -7.87 -4.93 -4.52
N HIS A 154 -7.08 -5.81 -5.08
CA HIS A 154 -7.52 -7.03 -5.74
C HIS A 154 -6.84 -8.20 -5.06
N SER A 155 -7.62 -9.09 -4.45
CA SER A 155 -7.13 -10.31 -3.82
C SER A 155 -7.77 -11.52 -4.50
N VAL A 156 -6.95 -12.50 -4.83
CA VAL A 156 -7.38 -13.75 -5.44
C VAL A 156 -6.76 -14.90 -4.66
N GLY A 157 -7.61 -15.69 -3.99
CA GLY A 157 -7.24 -16.98 -3.43
C GLY A 157 -7.51 -18.07 -4.47
N ASN A 158 -6.48 -18.85 -4.84
CA ASN A 158 -6.58 -19.82 -5.90
C ASN A 158 -7.50 -20.99 -5.53
N LYS A 159 -8.11 -21.59 -6.54
CA LYS A 159 -9.04 -22.70 -6.36
C LYS A 159 -8.40 -24.08 -6.27
N TYR A 160 -7.09 -24.19 -6.47
CA TYR A 160 -6.42 -25.47 -6.61
C TYR A 160 -5.70 -25.93 -5.37
N TYR A 161 -5.18 -24.98 -4.57
CA TYR A 161 -4.33 -25.24 -3.41
C TYR A 161 -4.62 -24.28 -2.26
N GLY A 162 -4.27 -24.71 -1.04
CA GLY A 162 -4.42 -23.88 0.15
C GLY A 162 -5.85 -23.78 0.67
N GLN A 163 -6.08 -22.85 1.55
CA GLN A 163 -7.38 -22.70 2.24
C GLN A 163 -8.53 -22.38 1.30
N SER A 164 -8.29 -21.54 0.30
CA SER A 164 -9.33 -21.12 -0.64
C SER A 164 -9.78 -22.25 -1.56
N ALA A 165 -9.00 -23.31 -1.72
CA ALA A 165 -9.34 -24.46 -2.55
C ALA A 165 -10.56 -25.22 -2.02
N SER A 166 -10.76 -25.25 -0.68
CA SER A 166 -11.88 -25.98 -0.06
C SER A 166 -13.26 -25.46 -0.45
N TYR A 167 -13.36 -24.20 -0.88
CA TYR A 167 -14.59 -23.56 -1.36
C TYR A 167 -14.52 -23.05 -2.82
N GLY A 168 -13.54 -23.57 -3.58
CA GLY A 168 -13.44 -23.30 -5.03
C GLY A 168 -12.73 -22.01 -5.40
N GLY A 169 -11.97 -21.44 -4.46
CA GLY A 169 -11.25 -20.18 -4.65
C GLY A 169 -12.00 -18.97 -4.13
N SER A 170 -11.34 -17.83 -4.08
CA SER A 170 -11.93 -16.56 -3.65
C SER A 170 -11.45 -15.39 -4.52
N VAL A 171 -12.31 -14.40 -4.71
CA VAL A 171 -11.96 -13.13 -5.32
C VAL A 171 -12.52 -12.02 -4.45
N MET A 172 -11.67 -11.09 -4.04
CA MET A 172 -12.06 -9.91 -3.32
C MET A 172 -11.58 -8.66 -4.06
N GLN A 173 -12.48 -7.69 -4.20
CA GLN A 173 -12.14 -6.36 -4.69
C GLN A 173 -12.60 -5.33 -3.67
N TYR A 174 -11.70 -4.44 -3.32
CA TYR A 174 -11.96 -3.34 -2.43
C TYR A 174 -11.50 -2.04 -3.08
N SER A 175 -12.30 -0.98 -2.93
CA SER A 175 -11.94 0.35 -3.40
C SER A 175 -12.17 1.35 -2.27
N SER A 176 -11.17 2.16 -2.02
CA SER A 176 -11.22 3.26 -1.07
C SER A 176 -10.80 4.55 -1.75
N ARG A 177 -11.47 5.63 -1.41
CA ARG A 177 -11.10 6.97 -1.81
C ARG A 177 -11.04 7.85 -0.58
N VAL A 178 -9.88 8.39 -0.31
CA VAL A 178 -9.66 9.41 0.71
C VAL A 178 -9.54 10.75 0.01
N TYR A 179 -10.26 11.72 0.52
CA TYR A 179 -10.25 13.09 0.01
C TYR A 179 -10.06 14.05 1.17
N SER A 180 -9.15 15.00 1.04
CA SER A 180 -8.96 16.08 2.00
C SER A 180 -8.80 17.41 1.26
N LEU A 181 -9.51 18.41 1.72
CA LEU A 181 -9.42 19.80 1.28
C LEU A 181 -9.03 20.66 2.47
N ASP A 182 -7.93 21.36 2.35
CA ASP A 182 -7.38 22.25 3.37
C ASP A 182 -7.37 23.69 2.88
N GLN A 183 -7.92 24.61 3.67
CA GLN A 183 -7.94 26.05 3.41
C GLN A 183 -7.26 26.78 4.52
N GLN A 184 -6.28 27.62 4.20
CA GLN A 184 -5.51 28.38 5.17
C GLN A 184 -5.40 29.83 4.74
N TYR A 185 -5.65 30.74 5.67
CA TYR A 185 -5.52 32.18 5.49
C TYR A 185 -4.63 32.73 6.58
N LEU A 186 -3.51 33.36 6.21
CA LEU A 186 -2.52 33.92 7.13
C LEU A 186 -2.36 35.41 6.85
N LEU A 187 -2.69 36.23 7.83
CA LEU A 187 -2.45 37.67 7.82
C LEU A 187 -1.20 37.97 8.66
N ASN A 188 -0.19 38.55 8.03
CA ASN A 188 1.05 38.92 8.71
C ASN A 188 1.27 40.44 8.63
N TYR A 189 1.56 41.05 9.77
CA TYR A 189 1.94 42.45 9.86
C TYR A 189 3.31 42.59 10.50
N LYS A 190 4.26 43.20 9.79
CA LYS A 190 5.62 43.48 10.25
C LYS A 190 5.92 44.96 10.13
N LYS A 191 6.35 45.58 11.22
CA LYS A 191 6.75 47.00 11.21
C LYS A 191 7.81 47.30 12.25
N THR A 192 8.75 48.15 11.86
CA THR A 192 9.79 48.67 12.74
C THR A 192 9.47 50.09 13.12
N PHE A 193 9.49 50.38 14.42
CA PHE A 193 9.27 51.68 15.01
C PHE A 193 10.52 52.07 15.83
N GLY A 194 11.42 52.82 15.23
CA GLY A 194 12.70 53.14 15.88
C GLY A 194 13.50 51.86 16.17
N ASN A 195 13.73 51.56 17.45
CA ASN A 195 14.45 50.36 17.89
C ASN A 195 13.54 49.15 18.17
N HIS A 196 12.23 49.28 17.97
CA HIS A 196 11.25 48.21 18.21
C HIS A 196 10.79 47.59 16.92
N ASN A 197 10.81 46.25 16.87
CA ASN A 197 10.29 45.46 15.78
C ASN A 197 9.01 44.74 16.22
N LEU A 198 7.94 44.96 15.47
CA LEU A 198 6.64 44.30 15.68
C LEU A 198 6.41 43.29 14.56
N ASP A 199 6.08 42.04 14.92
CA ASP A 199 5.67 40.99 14.00
C ASP A 199 4.42 40.32 14.58
N ILE A 200 3.28 40.46 13.90
CA ILE A 200 2.00 39.90 14.32
C ILE A 200 1.52 38.96 13.21
N LEU A 201 1.15 37.74 13.58
CA LEU A 201 0.53 36.75 12.72
C LEU A 201 -0.86 36.40 13.24
N ALA A 202 -1.87 36.50 12.38
CA ALA A 202 -3.20 35.96 12.60
C ALA A 202 -3.52 34.93 11.50
N GLY A 203 -4.11 33.81 11.89
CA GLY A 203 -4.40 32.73 10.95
C GLY A 203 -5.77 32.11 11.16
N TYR A 204 -6.35 31.62 10.07
CA TYR A 204 -7.52 30.75 10.05
C TYR A 204 -7.22 29.55 9.18
N GLU A 205 -7.62 28.36 9.65
CA GLU A 205 -7.48 27.10 8.92
C GLU A 205 -8.78 26.32 9.02
N SER A 206 -9.16 25.69 7.93
CA SER A 206 -10.31 24.77 7.84
C SER A 206 -9.92 23.58 6.99
N MET A 207 -10.21 22.40 7.50
CA MET A 207 -9.94 21.13 6.81
C MET A 207 -11.24 20.34 6.69
N ASP A 208 -11.54 19.90 5.49
CA ASP A 208 -12.61 18.94 5.18
C ASP A 208 -11.97 17.61 4.79
N PHE A 209 -12.42 16.54 5.41
CA PHE A 209 -11.86 15.20 5.24
C PHE A 209 -12.99 14.18 5.08
N ASN A 210 -12.90 13.33 4.04
CA ASN A 210 -13.85 12.25 3.76
C ASN A 210 -13.12 10.99 3.28
#